data_f92401f520a8540bc03033b2f2bb2614
#
_entry.id   f92401f520a8540bc03033b2f2bb2614
#
_cell.length_a   1.000
_cell.length_b   1.000
_cell.length_c   1.000
_cell.angle_alpha   90.00
_cell.angle_beta   90.00
_cell.angle_gamma   90.00
#
_symmetry.space_group_name_H-M   'P 1'
#
loop_
_entity.id
_entity.type
_entity.pdbx_description
1 polymer ?
#
loop_
_entity_poly.entity_id
_entity_poly.type
_entity_poly.pdbx_seq_one_letter_code
_entity_poly.pdbx_strand_id
1 'polypeptide(L)'
;MLKAHYFFALSLSQETKRHIQKWTQPMKDENFFKNWVHPQDYHLTLAFLGSADELQPVIHKVEALECSAFPLTLDHFGIFGKSDSPRILWMGVQPSEALQRVRDRVYSSCEEAGFQLDKRPFSPHITVGRKWNNAFPFTTEWLNTFQPTHTHSFTAGEIVLFQTHLDRLPKYEAIYTKSLQANRPS
;
A
#
# COMPACT_ATOMS: atom_id res chain seq x y z
N MET A 1 -2.61 -0.35 -27.17
CA MET A 1 -3.00 0.33 -25.92
C MET A 1 -2.43 -0.44 -24.74
N LEU A 2 -1.77 0.25 -23.80
CA LEU A 2 -1.35 -0.38 -22.53
C LEU A 2 -2.63 -0.71 -21.76
N LYS A 3 -2.81 -2.01 -21.40
CA LYS A 3 -3.97 -2.42 -20.58
C LYS A 3 -3.86 -1.78 -19.20
N ALA A 4 -4.96 -1.22 -18.68
CA ALA A 4 -5.04 -0.72 -17.33
C ALA A 4 -4.81 -1.87 -16.32
N HIS A 5 -4.10 -1.58 -15.23
CA HIS A 5 -3.91 -2.52 -14.13
C HIS A 5 -4.76 -2.10 -12.94
N TYR A 6 -5.24 -3.10 -12.22
CA TYR A 6 -6.15 -2.94 -11.09
C TYR A 6 -5.60 -3.61 -9.83
N PHE A 7 -5.92 -3.07 -8.69
CA PHE A 7 -5.56 -3.67 -7.40
C PHE A 7 -6.50 -3.21 -6.28
N PHE A 8 -6.77 -4.08 -5.33
CA PHE A 8 -7.42 -3.72 -4.08
C PHE A 8 -6.40 -3.26 -3.05
N ALA A 9 -6.73 -2.20 -2.32
CA ALA A 9 -5.89 -1.66 -1.26
C ALA A 9 -6.73 -1.03 -0.14
N LEU A 10 -6.12 -0.86 1.03
CA LEU A 10 -6.64 0.06 2.05
C LEU A 10 -6.25 1.49 1.67
N SER A 11 -7.22 2.39 1.71
CA SER A 11 -6.98 3.82 1.60
C SER A 11 -6.38 4.38 2.90
N LEU A 12 -5.65 5.47 2.77
CA LEU A 12 -5.08 6.18 3.91
C LEU A 12 -5.74 7.55 4.05
N SER A 13 -5.99 7.99 5.28
CA SER A 13 -6.46 9.34 5.55
C SER A 13 -5.44 10.39 5.08
N GLN A 14 -5.90 11.60 4.80
CA GLN A 14 -5.01 12.71 4.44
C GLN A 14 -4.00 13.04 5.56
N GLU A 15 -4.39 12.85 6.80
CA GLU A 15 -3.49 13.00 7.96
C GLU A 15 -2.36 11.97 7.91
N THR A 16 -2.68 10.69 7.71
CA THR A 16 -1.69 9.61 7.58
C THR A 16 -0.74 9.84 6.40
N LYS A 17 -1.28 10.26 5.24
CA LYS A 17 -0.46 10.61 4.07
C LYS A 17 0.51 11.76 4.37
N ARG A 18 0.08 12.78 5.13
CA ARG A 18 0.96 13.89 5.56
C ARG A 18 2.05 13.44 6.53
N HIS A 19 1.75 12.51 7.45
CA HIS A 19 2.79 11.92 8.32
C HIS A 19 3.86 11.19 7.53
N ILE A 20 3.47 10.33 6.60
CA ILE A 20 4.41 9.61 5.73
C ILE A 20 5.25 10.62 4.90
N GLN A 21 4.60 11.63 4.32
CA GLN A 21 5.28 12.67 3.55
C GLN A 21 6.32 13.41 4.38
N LYS A 22 5.98 13.78 5.62
CA LYS A 22 6.91 14.45 6.54
C LYS A 22 8.10 13.57 6.88
N TRP A 23 7.89 12.28 7.16
CA TRP A 23 8.97 11.34 7.47
C TRP A 23 9.88 11.04 6.28
N THR A 24 9.35 11.09 5.05
CA THR A 24 10.16 10.86 3.83
C THR A 24 10.89 12.10 3.34
N GLN A 25 10.53 13.30 3.81
CA GLN A 25 11.07 14.56 3.29
C GLN A 25 12.61 14.66 3.40
N PRO A 26 13.27 14.31 4.53
CA PRO A 26 14.73 14.36 4.59
C PRO A 26 15.42 13.49 3.54
N MET A 27 14.88 12.31 3.26
CA MET A 27 15.42 11.42 2.23
C MET A 27 15.18 11.95 0.81
N LYS A 28 14.09 12.71 0.60
CA LYS A 28 13.80 13.38 -0.68
C LYS A 28 14.74 14.53 -0.93
N ASP A 29 15.02 15.34 0.09
CA ASP A 29 15.91 16.50 -0.01
C ASP A 29 17.32 16.07 -0.41
N GLU A 30 17.77 14.92 0.05
CA GLU A 30 19.05 14.31 -0.30
C GLU A 30 19.00 13.50 -1.62
N ASN A 31 17.84 13.41 -2.26
CA ASN A 31 17.64 12.74 -3.55
C ASN A 31 18.09 11.26 -3.58
N PHE A 32 17.86 10.53 -2.50
CA PHE A 32 18.31 9.13 -2.36
C PHE A 32 17.61 8.13 -3.27
N PHE A 33 16.36 8.39 -3.66
CA PHE A 33 15.62 7.56 -4.62
C PHE A 33 15.25 8.37 -5.86
N LYS A 34 15.33 7.74 -7.03
CA LYS A 34 15.06 8.40 -8.33
C LYS A 34 13.60 8.77 -8.53
N ASN A 35 12.70 7.96 -7.98
CA ASN A 35 11.25 8.16 -8.15
C ASN A 35 10.56 8.09 -6.79
N TRP A 36 9.95 9.19 -6.39
CA TRP A 36 9.12 9.25 -5.20
C TRP A 36 7.66 9.07 -5.57
N VAL A 37 6.95 8.29 -4.76
CA VAL A 37 5.50 8.09 -4.92
C VAL A 37 4.80 9.40 -4.57
N HIS A 38 3.85 9.80 -5.40
CA HIS A 38 3.01 10.96 -5.11
C HIS A 38 2.21 10.72 -3.82
N PRO A 39 2.12 11.66 -2.87
CA PRO A 39 1.48 11.42 -1.58
C PRO A 39 0.02 10.94 -1.68
N GLN A 40 -0.73 11.39 -2.68
CA GLN A 40 -2.10 10.90 -2.91
C GLN A 40 -2.14 9.44 -3.34
N ASP A 41 -1.06 8.91 -3.88
CA ASP A 41 -0.92 7.51 -4.30
C ASP A 41 -0.49 6.57 -3.16
N TYR A 42 -0.27 7.06 -1.93
CA TYR A 42 0.04 6.20 -0.79
C TYR A 42 -1.14 5.31 -0.43
N HIS A 43 -0.91 4.01 -0.39
CA HIS A 43 -1.90 2.98 -0.09
C HIS A 43 -1.23 1.71 0.44
N LEU A 44 -2.00 0.83 1.07
CA LEU A 44 -1.55 -0.50 1.48
C LEU A 44 -2.25 -1.55 0.60
N THR A 45 -1.51 -2.15 -0.33
CA THR A 45 -2.04 -3.15 -1.27
C THR A 45 -2.49 -4.42 -0.55
N LEU A 46 -3.70 -4.90 -0.87
CA LEU A 46 -4.26 -6.18 -0.40
C LEU A 46 -4.16 -7.27 -1.47
N ALA A 47 -4.49 -6.95 -2.71
CA ALA A 47 -4.46 -7.89 -3.83
C ALA A 47 -4.23 -7.14 -5.15
N PHE A 48 -3.21 -7.56 -5.91
CA PHE A 48 -2.93 -7.03 -7.24
C PHE A 48 -3.56 -7.92 -8.30
N LEU A 49 -4.50 -7.36 -9.08
CA LEU A 49 -5.28 -8.11 -10.08
C LEU A 49 -4.61 -8.15 -11.46
N GLY A 50 -3.71 -7.20 -11.74
CA GLY A 50 -3.17 -7.01 -13.08
C GLY A 50 -4.22 -6.38 -14.02
N SER A 51 -4.17 -6.76 -15.29
CA SER A 51 -5.18 -6.32 -16.28
C SER A 51 -6.45 -7.18 -16.17
N ALA A 52 -7.60 -6.56 -16.33
CA ALA A 52 -8.89 -7.23 -16.34
C ALA A 52 -9.79 -6.66 -17.43
N ASP A 53 -10.59 -7.51 -18.04
CA ASP A 53 -11.61 -7.10 -19.01
C ASP A 53 -12.96 -6.87 -18.29
N GLU A 54 -13.19 -7.54 -17.15
CA GLU A 54 -14.40 -7.39 -16.34
C GLU A 54 -14.05 -7.36 -14.85
N LEU A 55 -14.64 -6.42 -14.09
CA LEU A 55 -14.41 -6.22 -12.67
C LEU A 55 -15.67 -6.44 -11.80
N GLN A 56 -16.86 -6.46 -12.40
CA GLN A 56 -18.11 -6.60 -11.63
C GLN A 56 -18.18 -7.84 -10.75
N PRO A 57 -17.76 -9.04 -11.22
CA PRO A 57 -17.80 -10.23 -10.36
C PRO A 57 -16.97 -10.10 -9.09
N VAL A 58 -15.76 -9.54 -9.18
CA VAL A 58 -14.90 -9.37 -7.99
C VAL A 58 -15.39 -8.23 -7.09
N ILE A 59 -15.94 -7.16 -7.66
CA ILE A 59 -16.56 -6.07 -6.89
C ILE A 59 -17.73 -6.61 -6.06
N HIS A 60 -18.63 -7.38 -6.64
CA HIS A 60 -19.76 -7.99 -5.92
C HIS A 60 -19.30 -8.90 -4.77
N LYS A 61 -18.25 -9.69 -4.98
CA LYS A 61 -17.70 -10.54 -3.91
C LYS A 61 -17.09 -9.73 -2.78
N VAL A 62 -16.32 -8.69 -3.09
CA VAL A 62 -15.73 -7.81 -2.07
C VAL A 62 -16.81 -7.00 -1.35
N GLU A 63 -17.86 -6.53 -2.07
CA GLU A 63 -19.00 -5.83 -1.46
C GLU A 63 -19.71 -6.69 -0.40
N ALA A 64 -19.86 -7.97 -0.64
CA ALA A 64 -20.51 -8.90 0.27
C ALA A 64 -19.69 -9.23 1.54
N LEU A 65 -18.42 -8.82 1.61
CA LEU A 65 -17.58 -9.08 2.79
C LEU A 65 -18.08 -8.28 4.01
N GLU A 66 -18.29 -8.96 5.10
CA GLU A 66 -18.53 -8.34 6.41
C GLU A 66 -17.19 -8.08 7.11
N CYS A 67 -16.70 -6.86 7.02
CA CYS A 67 -15.46 -6.43 7.63
C CYS A 67 -15.66 -5.14 8.43
N SER A 68 -15.09 -5.11 9.63
CA SER A 68 -15.09 -3.91 10.47
C SER A 68 -13.81 -3.10 10.25
N ALA A 69 -13.90 -1.79 10.46
CA ALA A 69 -12.74 -0.92 10.53
C ALA A 69 -11.83 -1.32 11.70
N PHE A 70 -10.52 -1.16 11.55
CA PHE A 70 -9.54 -1.59 12.54
C PHE A 70 -8.33 -0.64 12.59
N PRO A 71 -7.65 -0.55 13.75
CA PRO A 71 -6.47 0.28 13.87
C PRO A 71 -5.26 -0.35 13.18
N LEU A 72 -4.41 0.48 12.61
CA LEU A 72 -3.08 0.16 12.12
C LEU A 72 -2.08 1.18 12.64
N THR A 73 -0.85 0.76 12.85
CA THR A 73 0.23 1.63 13.34
C THR A 73 1.43 1.56 12.42
N LEU A 74 1.84 2.71 11.90
CA LEU A 74 3.07 2.87 11.13
C LEU A 74 4.24 3.05 12.10
N ASP A 75 5.38 2.38 11.86
CA ASP A 75 6.48 2.38 12.81
C ASP A 75 7.90 2.35 12.21
N HIS A 76 8.07 1.90 10.96
CA HIS A 76 9.41 1.75 10.40
C HIS A 76 9.45 1.87 8.88
N PHE A 77 10.61 2.25 8.34
CA PHE A 77 10.94 2.10 6.92
C PHE A 77 11.67 0.78 6.68
N GLY A 78 11.42 0.21 5.53
CA GLY A 78 12.12 -0.96 5.03
C GLY A 78 12.35 -0.91 3.53
N ILE A 79 13.02 -1.92 3.01
CA ILE A 79 13.40 -1.99 1.60
C ILE A 79 13.03 -3.34 0.99
N PHE A 80 12.79 -3.34 -0.35
CA PHE A 80 12.78 -4.54 -1.16
C PHE A 80 13.79 -4.43 -2.30
N GLY A 81 14.39 -5.54 -2.66
CA GLY A 81 15.38 -5.64 -3.72
C GLY A 81 16.76 -6.03 -3.20
N LYS A 82 17.80 -5.60 -3.89
CA LYS A 82 19.18 -5.90 -3.48
C LYS A 82 19.56 -5.09 -2.23
N SER A 83 20.38 -5.69 -1.37
CA SER A 83 20.80 -5.09 -0.09
C SER A 83 21.61 -3.82 -0.24
N ASP A 84 22.34 -3.67 -1.35
CA ASP A 84 23.20 -2.54 -1.67
C ASP A 84 22.59 -1.53 -2.66
N SER A 85 21.49 -1.91 -3.29
CA SER A 85 20.79 -1.12 -4.31
C SER A 85 19.29 -1.47 -4.34
N PRO A 86 18.53 -1.04 -3.32
CA PRO A 86 17.13 -1.40 -3.20
C PRO A 86 16.28 -0.83 -4.34
N ARG A 87 15.29 -1.61 -4.76
CA ARG A 87 14.33 -1.17 -5.77
C ARG A 87 13.18 -0.38 -5.19
N ILE A 88 12.82 -0.65 -3.94
CA ILE A 88 11.63 -0.07 -3.27
C ILE A 88 12.02 0.31 -1.84
N LEU A 89 11.66 1.54 -1.47
CA LEU A 89 11.56 2.00 -0.09
C LEU A 89 10.08 1.99 0.29
N TRP A 90 9.77 1.47 1.47
CA TRP A 90 8.40 1.39 1.95
C TRP A 90 8.29 1.75 3.42
N MET A 91 7.10 2.21 3.81
CA MET A 91 6.67 2.38 5.19
C MET A 91 5.94 1.12 5.64
N GLY A 92 6.33 0.57 6.77
CA GLY A 92 5.76 -0.62 7.38
C GLY A 92 4.66 -0.32 8.37
N VAL A 93 3.89 -1.36 8.66
CA VAL A 93 2.87 -1.37 9.70
C VAL A 93 3.21 -2.45 10.73
N GLN A 94 2.87 -2.19 11.99
CA GLN A 94 2.99 -3.19 13.03
C GLN A 94 2.15 -4.44 12.71
N PRO A 95 2.55 -5.63 13.19
CA PRO A 95 1.77 -6.85 12.99
C PRO A 95 0.29 -6.66 13.40
N SER A 96 -0.64 -7.05 12.53
CA SER A 96 -2.08 -6.89 12.74
C SER A 96 -2.83 -8.10 12.20
N GLU A 97 -3.44 -8.87 13.10
CA GLU A 97 -4.30 -9.98 12.70
C GLU A 97 -5.55 -9.51 11.95
N ALA A 98 -6.08 -8.32 12.29
CA ALA A 98 -7.22 -7.76 11.58
C ALA A 98 -6.87 -7.45 10.12
N LEU A 99 -5.68 -6.88 9.88
CA LEU A 99 -5.17 -6.66 8.52
C LEU A 99 -5.03 -7.98 7.76
N GLN A 100 -4.44 -8.99 8.40
CA GLN A 100 -4.28 -10.31 7.78
C GLN A 100 -5.62 -10.92 7.39
N ARG A 101 -6.61 -10.89 8.30
CA ARG A 101 -7.97 -11.40 8.01
C ARG A 101 -8.64 -10.66 6.86
N VAL A 102 -8.57 -9.34 6.83
CA VAL A 102 -9.17 -8.55 5.74
C VAL A 102 -8.48 -8.85 4.42
N ARG A 103 -7.15 -8.90 4.42
CA ARG A 103 -6.36 -9.26 3.23
C ARG A 103 -6.75 -10.65 2.71
N ASP A 104 -6.84 -11.65 3.57
CA ASP A 104 -7.13 -13.02 3.15
C ASP A 104 -8.54 -13.13 2.57
N ARG A 105 -9.52 -12.43 3.13
CA ARG A 105 -10.89 -12.37 2.57
C ARG A 105 -10.93 -11.71 1.19
N VAL A 106 -10.26 -10.56 1.03
CA VAL A 106 -10.17 -9.88 -0.27
C VAL A 106 -9.45 -10.77 -1.28
N TYR A 107 -8.35 -11.39 -0.88
CA TYR A 107 -7.57 -12.29 -1.73
C TYR A 107 -8.41 -13.49 -2.21
N SER A 108 -9.10 -14.17 -1.30
CA SER A 108 -9.98 -15.28 -1.65
C SER A 108 -11.12 -14.85 -2.59
N SER A 109 -11.72 -13.67 -2.34
CA SER A 109 -12.76 -13.11 -3.24
C SER A 109 -12.23 -12.89 -4.66
N CYS A 110 -10.98 -12.46 -4.78
CA CYS A 110 -10.34 -12.28 -6.09
C CYS A 110 -10.06 -13.63 -6.78
N GLU A 111 -9.56 -14.63 -6.06
CA GLU A 111 -9.34 -15.98 -6.62
C GLU A 111 -10.65 -16.63 -7.05
N GLU A 112 -11.70 -16.53 -6.23
CA GLU A 112 -13.05 -17.03 -6.57
C GLU A 112 -13.70 -16.30 -7.77
N ALA A 113 -13.28 -15.07 -8.04
CA ALA A 113 -13.67 -14.32 -9.24
C ALA A 113 -12.80 -14.67 -10.47
N GLY A 114 -11.87 -15.62 -10.34
CA GLY A 114 -11.04 -16.12 -11.43
C GLY A 114 -9.68 -15.40 -11.62
N PHE A 115 -9.30 -14.50 -10.72
CA PHE A 115 -8.00 -13.83 -10.81
C PHE A 115 -6.87 -14.74 -10.33
N GLN A 116 -5.76 -14.75 -11.07
CA GLN A 116 -4.53 -15.41 -10.65
C GLN A 116 -3.65 -14.42 -9.89
N LEU A 117 -3.56 -14.60 -8.59
CA LEU A 117 -2.84 -13.70 -7.71
C LEU A 117 -1.44 -14.21 -7.38
N ASP A 118 -0.58 -13.28 -6.93
CA ASP A 118 0.76 -13.60 -6.44
C ASP A 118 0.68 -14.43 -5.15
N LYS A 119 1.35 -15.60 -5.16
CA LYS A 119 1.34 -16.55 -4.02
C LYS A 119 2.43 -16.29 -2.99
N ARG A 120 3.25 -15.25 -3.16
CA ARG A 120 4.25 -14.90 -2.14
C ARG A 120 3.58 -14.54 -0.82
N PRO A 121 4.25 -14.79 0.33
CA PRO A 121 3.74 -14.38 1.62
C PRO A 121 3.37 -12.89 1.65
N PHE A 122 2.27 -12.57 2.29
CA PHE A 122 1.83 -11.19 2.45
C PHE A 122 2.80 -10.42 3.34
N SER A 123 3.37 -9.36 2.79
CA SER A 123 4.24 -8.42 3.47
C SER A 123 3.61 -7.03 3.39
N PRO A 124 2.82 -6.61 4.37
CA PRO A 124 2.11 -5.34 4.33
C PRO A 124 3.07 -4.15 4.31
N HIS A 125 2.91 -3.27 3.32
CA HIS A 125 3.79 -2.11 3.16
C HIS A 125 3.10 -1.01 2.35
N ILE A 126 3.57 0.22 2.54
CA ILE A 126 3.18 1.39 1.76
C ILE A 126 4.41 1.86 0.99
N THR A 127 4.43 1.68 -0.31
CA THR A 127 5.56 2.13 -1.15
C THR A 127 5.66 3.65 -1.14
N VAL A 128 6.85 4.18 -0.84
CA VAL A 128 7.12 5.62 -0.79
C VAL A 128 8.20 6.07 -1.77
N GLY A 129 9.14 5.20 -2.13
CA GLY A 129 10.22 5.49 -3.08
C GLY A 129 10.59 4.29 -3.94
N ARG A 130 11.16 4.56 -5.11
CA ARG A 130 11.58 3.55 -6.08
C ARG A 130 12.92 3.89 -6.69
N LYS A 131 13.74 2.86 -6.91
CA LYS A 131 15.06 2.92 -7.55
C LYS A 131 16.05 3.79 -6.76
N TRP A 132 16.86 3.14 -5.94
CA TRP A 132 18.00 3.77 -5.27
C TRP A 132 18.86 4.57 -6.26
N ASN A 133 19.34 5.73 -5.87
CA ASN A 133 20.05 6.64 -6.79
C ASN A 133 21.48 6.19 -7.12
N ASN A 134 22.02 5.22 -6.39
CA ASN A 134 23.35 4.62 -6.63
C ASN A 134 24.54 5.60 -6.54
N ALA A 135 24.37 6.76 -5.92
CA ALA A 135 25.50 7.65 -5.67
C ALA A 135 26.57 7.01 -4.75
N PHE A 136 26.10 6.08 -3.89
CA PHE A 136 26.89 5.21 -3.02
C PHE A 136 26.09 3.93 -2.72
N PRO A 137 26.73 2.84 -2.24
CA PRO A 137 26.00 1.64 -1.83
C PRO A 137 25.03 1.95 -0.70
N PHE A 138 23.80 1.40 -0.79
CA PHE A 138 22.85 1.48 0.31
C PHE A 138 23.37 0.67 1.50
N THR A 139 23.15 1.16 2.72
CA THR A 139 23.43 0.44 3.96
C THR A 139 22.25 0.50 4.92
N THR A 140 22.11 -0.52 5.78
CA THR A 140 21.09 -0.55 6.82
C THR A 140 21.29 0.58 7.83
N GLU A 141 22.56 0.92 8.14
CA GLU A 141 22.91 2.02 9.05
C GLU A 141 22.38 3.35 8.50
N TRP A 142 22.50 3.56 7.19
CA TRP A 142 21.93 4.73 6.54
C TRP A 142 20.41 4.79 6.75
N LEU A 143 19.69 3.69 6.49
CA LEU A 143 18.25 3.65 6.68
C LEU A 143 17.86 3.92 8.13
N ASN A 144 18.63 3.40 9.09
CA ASN A 144 18.38 3.60 10.52
C ASN A 144 18.42 5.06 10.94
N THR A 145 19.19 5.91 10.25
CA THR A 145 19.23 7.36 10.54
C THR A 145 17.93 8.09 10.20
N PHE A 146 17.09 7.48 9.33
CA PHE A 146 15.82 8.05 8.87
C PHE A 146 14.59 7.34 9.45
N GLN A 147 14.78 6.37 10.34
CA GLN A 147 13.64 5.71 10.98
C GLN A 147 12.78 6.72 11.76
N PRO A 148 11.44 6.58 11.73
CA PRO A 148 10.56 7.42 12.53
C PRO A 148 10.93 7.33 14.02
N THR A 149 10.98 8.46 14.71
CA THR A 149 11.24 8.54 16.15
C THR A 149 10.00 8.26 17.00
N HIS A 150 8.84 8.18 16.37
CA HIS A 150 7.55 7.89 16.98
C HIS A 150 6.65 7.17 15.98
N THR A 151 5.65 6.48 16.49
CA THR A 151 4.66 5.77 15.67
C THR A 151 3.50 6.69 15.28
N HIS A 152 2.75 6.30 14.25
CA HIS A 152 1.50 6.96 13.87
C HIS A 152 0.40 5.90 13.70
N SER A 153 -0.67 6.03 14.48
CA SER A 153 -1.82 5.13 14.40
C SER A 153 -2.96 5.77 13.60
N PHE A 154 -3.63 4.96 12.80
CA PHE A 154 -4.80 5.38 12.03
C PHE A 154 -5.81 4.23 11.93
N THR A 155 -7.05 4.55 11.55
CA THR A 155 -8.09 3.55 11.33
C THR A 155 -8.16 3.20 9.84
N ALA A 156 -7.98 1.93 9.50
CA ALA A 156 -8.28 1.40 8.18
C ALA A 156 -9.81 1.28 8.05
N GLY A 157 -10.41 2.17 7.30
CA GLY A 157 -11.87 2.33 7.18
C GLY A 157 -12.42 1.99 5.81
N GLU A 158 -11.57 1.77 4.79
CA GLU A 158 -12.01 1.57 3.42
C GLU A 158 -11.12 0.59 2.66
N ILE A 159 -11.77 -0.30 1.91
CA ILE A 159 -11.14 -1.10 0.84
C ILE A 159 -11.48 -0.42 -0.48
N VAL A 160 -10.46 -0.11 -1.27
CA VAL A 160 -10.60 0.61 -2.53
C VAL A 160 -10.06 -0.24 -3.67
N LEU A 161 -10.79 -0.31 -4.77
CA LEU A 161 -10.28 -0.82 -6.04
C LEU A 161 -9.72 0.36 -6.84
N PHE A 162 -8.43 0.31 -7.09
CA PHE A 162 -7.72 1.32 -7.86
C PHE A 162 -7.45 0.86 -9.29
N GLN A 163 -7.58 1.80 -10.22
CA GLN A 163 -7.06 1.71 -11.58
C GLN A 163 -5.76 2.49 -11.69
N THR A 164 -4.75 1.89 -12.33
CA THR A 164 -3.46 2.54 -12.59
C THR A 164 -3.48 3.34 -13.88
N HIS A 165 -3.06 4.60 -13.82
CA HIS A 165 -2.78 5.46 -14.97
C HIS A 165 -1.28 5.78 -15.01
N LEU A 166 -0.63 5.56 -16.14
CA LEU A 166 0.82 5.76 -16.28
C LEU A 166 1.18 7.16 -16.81
N ASP A 167 0.20 7.89 -17.30
CA ASP A 167 0.30 9.17 -18.02
C ASP A 167 -0.03 10.39 -17.17
N ARG A 168 -0.41 10.18 -15.90
CA ARG A 168 -0.78 11.27 -14.98
C ARG A 168 -0.29 11.06 -13.54
N LEU A 169 -0.38 12.11 -12.72
CA LEU A 169 -0.20 12.12 -11.28
C LEU A 169 -1.40 12.82 -10.61
N PRO A 170 -1.98 12.27 -9.54
CA PRO A 170 -1.72 10.94 -8.99
C PRO A 170 -2.06 9.83 -10.01
N LYS A 171 -1.36 8.69 -9.90
CA LYS A 171 -1.47 7.57 -10.85
C LYS A 171 -2.68 6.69 -10.61
N TYR A 172 -3.21 6.66 -9.38
CA TYR A 172 -4.24 5.72 -8.99
C TYR A 172 -5.58 6.42 -8.85
N GLU A 173 -6.56 5.90 -9.57
CA GLU A 173 -7.95 6.35 -9.54
C GLU A 173 -8.79 5.32 -8.79
N ALA A 174 -9.51 5.77 -7.76
CA ALA A 174 -10.48 4.95 -7.07
C ALA A 174 -11.70 4.74 -7.96
N ILE A 175 -11.93 3.50 -8.42
CA ILE A 175 -13.07 3.15 -9.27
C ILE A 175 -14.18 2.44 -8.49
N TYR A 176 -13.88 1.95 -7.29
CA TYR A 176 -14.84 1.38 -6.35
C TYR A 176 -14.29 1.54 -4.93
N THR A 177 -15.18 1.83 -3.98
CA THR A 177 -14.85 1.96 -2.56
C THR A 177 -15.88 1.24 -1.70
N LYS A 178 -15.39 0.36 -0.82
CA LYS A 178 -16.18 -0.29 0.22
C LYS A 178 -15.80 0.29 1.58
N SER A 179 -16.75 0.93 2.25
CA SER A 179 -16.57 1.34 3.64
C SER A 179 -16.63 0.14 4.58
N LEU A 180 -15.70 0.04 5.51
CA LEU A 180 -15.70 -0.94 6.58
C LEU A 180 -16.64 -0.46 7.70
N GLN A 181 -17.35 -1.40 8.32
CA GLN A 181 -18.30 -1.06 9.39
C GLN A 181 -17.56 -0.50 10.60
N ALA A 182 -18.11 0.54 11.23
CA ALA A 182 -17.62 0.99 12.52
C ALA A 182 -17.67 -0.17 13.53
N ASN A 183 -16.60 -0.36 14.32
CA ASN A 183 -16.68 -1.30 15.44
C ASN A 183 -17.81 -0.83 16.38
N ARG A 184 -18.85 -1.67 16.53
CA ARG A 184 -19.82 -1.42 17.59
C ARG A 184 -19.09 -1.70 18.91
N PRO A 185 -19.08 -0.77 19.85
CA PRO A 185 -18.61 -1.08 21.19
C PRO A 185 -19.50 -2.20 21.74
N SER A 186 -18.86 -3.30 22.17
CA SER A 186 -19.49 -4.38 22.92
C SER A 186 -19.90 -3.92 24.32
#